data_837a8a87b6fabc99183725005c514307
#
_entry.id   837a8a87b6fabc99183725005c514307
#
_cell.length_a   1.000
_cell.length_b   1.000
_cell.length_c   1.000
_cell.angle_alpha   90.00
_cell.angle_beta   90.00
_cell.angle_gamma   90.00
#
_symmetry.space_group_name_H-M   'P 1'
#
loop_
_entity.id
_entity.type
_entity.pdbx_description
1 polymer ?
#
loop_
_entity_poly.entity_id
_entity_poly.type
_entity_poly.pdbx_seq_one_letter_code
_entity_poly.pdbx_strand_id
1 'polypeptide(L)'
;MKETMKGINIRSLLARNLRRLRTHTNISQMNLATLTGLTHNFINDIENGKKWVSAETIAKLAIALKAEPYQFFIADSKWNNQGAEIFSIYLNDLSDSFTKMVKEYRNRYLPDLDEDISAVIPEDMPKVIPENF
;
A
#
# COMPACT_ATOMS: atom_id res chain seq x y z
N MET A 1 -22.06 -23.03 4.19
CA MET A 1 -22.26 -21.64 4.63
C MET A 1 -21.83 -21.37 6.07
N LYS A 2 -22.03 -22.29 6.99
CA LYS A 2 -21.57 -22.12 8.39
C LYS A 2 -20.05 -22.10 8.56
N GLU A 3 -19.29 -22.76 7.68
CA GLU A 3 -17.82 -22.80 7.74
C GLU A 3 -17.17 -21.51 7.26
N THR A 4 -17.75 -20.81 6.30
CA THR A 4 -17.23 -19.54 5.80
C THR A 4 -17.38 -18.41 6.83
N MET A 5 -18.38 -18.46 7.67
CA MET A 5 -18.61 -17.47 8.73
C MET A 5 -17.78 -17.72 9.99
N LYS A 6 -17.36 -18.97 10.23
CA LYS A 6 -16.49 -19.33 11.36
C LYS A 6 -15.07 -18.77 11.24
N GLY A 7 -14.63 -18.42 10.05
CA GLY A 7 -13.28 -17.93 9.80
C GLY A 7 -13.10 -16.44 9.91
N ILE A 8 -14.20 -15.65 9.91
CA ILE A 8 -14.11 -14.19 9.89
C ILE A 8 -14.27 -13.64 11.30
N ASN A 9 -13.16 -13.30 11.93
CA ASN A 9 -13.16 -12.55 13.18
C ASN A 9 -12.92 -11.08 12.86
N ILE A 10 -13.99 -10.28 12.89
CA ILE A 10 -13.97 -8.86 12.55
C ILE A 10 -13.04 -8.06 13.48
N ARG A 11 -12.99 -8.42 14.76
CA ARG A 11 -12.08 -7.76 15.71
C ARG A 11 -10.61 -8.04 15.39
N SER A 12 -10.29 -9.27 15.05
CA SER A 12 -8.94 -9.64 14.62
C SER A 12 -8.56 -8.98 13.30
N LEU A 13 -9.50 -8.86 12.39
CA LEU A 13 -9.30 -8.19 11.10
C LEU A 13 -8.99 -6.70 11.31
N LEU A 14 -9.80 -6.02 12.10
CA LEU A 14 -9.57 -4.63 12.48
C LEU A 14 -8.22 -4.46 13.18
N ALA A 15 -7.92 -5.31 14.15
CA ALA A 15 -6.68 -5.27 14.92
C ALA A 15 -5.44 -5.35 14.03
N ARG A 16 -5.42 -6.30 13.12
CA ARG A 16 -4.30 -6.51 12.19
C ARG A 16 -4.15 -5.35 11.21
N ASN A 17 -5.25 -4.90 10.64
CA ASN A 17 -5.22 -3.79 9.69
C ASN A 17 -4.84 -2.47 10.35
N LEU A 18 -5.33 -2.20 11.55
CA LEU A 18 -4.93 -1.03 12.32
C LEU A 18 -3.42 -1.02 12.60
N ARG A 19 -2.89 -2.13 13.10
CA ARG A 19 -1.44 -2.28 13.35
C ARG A 19 -0.64 -2.11 12.07
N ARG A 20 -1.09 -2.70 10.97
CA ARG A 20 -0.43 -2.62 9.66
C ARG A 20 -0.40 -1.18 9.14
N LEU A 21 -1.53 -0.49 9.15
CA LEU A 21 -1.63 0.91 8.72
C LEU A 21 -0.77 1.82 9.60
N ARG A 22 -0.81 1.61 10.92
CA ARG A 22 0.00 2.39 11.86
C ARG A 22 1.50 2.18 11.63
N THR A 23 1.95 0.94 11.51
CA THR A 23 3.36 0.61 11.26
C THR A 23 3.83 1.15 9.91
N HIS A 24 2.97 1.07 8.90
CA HIS A 24 3.29 1.55 7.56
C HIS A 24 3.47 3.06 7.50
N THR A 25 2.75 3.79 8.34
CA THR A 25 2.90 5.26 8.49
C THR A 25 3.96 5.65 9.51
N ASN A 26 4.67 4.70 10.12
CA ASN A 26 5.69 4.93 11.15
C ASN A 26 5.18 5.68 12.38
N ILE A 27 3.94 5.47 12.75
CA ILE A 27 3.33 6.09 13.93
C ILE A 27 3.32 5.07 15.09
N SER A 28 3.80 5.47 16.26
CA SER A 28 3.72 4.65 17.48
C SER A 28 2.29 4.61 18.02
N GLN A 29 1.98 3.63 18.86
CA GLN A 29 0.69 3.58 19.54
C GLN A 29 0.43 4.86 20.36
N MET A 30 1.45 5.37 21.02
CA MET A 30 1.38 6.61 21.81
C MET A 30 1.04 7.82 20.93
N ASN A 31 1.72 7.94 19.80
CA ASN A 31 1.47 9.04 18.86
C ASN A 31 0.07 8.94 18.24
N LEU A 32 -0.37 7.73 17.91
CA LEU A 32 -1.72 7.53 17.41
C LEU A 32 -2.78 7.92 18.46
N ALA A 33 -2.56 7.55 19.72
CA ALA A 33 -3.40 7.97 20.82
C ALA A 33 -3.50 9.49 20.92
N THR A 34 -2.37 10.17 20.83
CA THR A 34 -2.30 11.65 20.85
C THR A 34 -3.06 12.28 19.69
N LEU A 35 -2.86 11.76 18.47
CA LEU A 35 -3.50 12.28 17.26
C LEU A 35 -5.01 12.10 17.26
N THR A 36 -5.49 11.04 17.87
CA THR A 36 -6.92 10.69 17.88
C THR A 36 -7.67 11.16 19.12
N GLY A 37 -6.94 11.59 20.15
CA GLY A 37 -7.52 11.87 21.46
C GLY A 37 -7.97 10.62 22.23
N LEU A 38 -7.56 9.42 21.78
CA LEU A 38 -7.80 8.16 22.45
C LEU A 38 -6.69 7.87 23.45
N THR A 39 -6.95 6.93 24.39
CA THR A 39 -5.91 6.50 25.32
C THR A 39 -4.98 5.46 24.65
N HIS A 40 -3.74 5.42 25.10
CA HIS A 40 -2.79 4.39 24.67
C HIS A 40 -3.30 2.97 24.95
N ASN A 41 -3.91 2.77 26.12
CA ASN A 41 -4.49 1.46 26.49
C ASN A 41 -5.62 1.06 25.54
N PHE A 42 -6.43 2.01 25.12
CA PHE A 42 -7.52 1.73 24.18
C PHE A 42 -6.97 1.34 22.79
N ILE A 43 -5.97 2.05 22.28
CA ILE A 43 -5.29 1.67 21.03
C ILE A 43 -4.71 0.26 21.13
N ASN A 44 -4.02 -0.03 22.22
CA ASN A 44 -3.44 -1.35 22.45
C ASN A 44 -4.51 -2.45 22.51
N ASP A 45 -5.63 -2.21 23.16
CA ASP A 45 -6.74 -3.14 23.24
C ASP A 45 -7.39 -3.41 21.88
N ILE A 46 -7.52 -2.38 21.04
CA ILE A 46 -8.01 -2.54 19.66
C ILE A 46 -7.05 -3.40 18.85
N GLU A 47 -5.76 -3.12 18.92
CA GLU A 47 -4.72 -3.85 18.16
C GLU A 47 -4.54 -5.30 18.62
N ASN A 48 -4.94 -5.61 19.84
CA ASN A 48 -4.95 -6.97 20.38
C ASN A 48 -6.28 -7.70 20.19
N GLY A 49 -7.26 -7.07 19.54
CA GLY A 49 -8.56 -7.65 19.30
C GLY A 49 -9.45 -7.76 20.52
N LYS A 50 -9.10 -7.07 21.60
CA LYS A 50 -9.83 -7.12 22.88
C LYS A 50 -11.07 -6.24 22.90
N LYS A 51 -11.09 -5.13 22.13
CA LYS A 51 -12.19 -4.18 22.11
C LYS A 51 -12.65 -3.87 20.71
N TRP A 52 -13.95 -3.68 20.58
CA TRP A 52 -14.56 -3.12 19.39
C TRP A 52 -14.61 -1.60 19.50
N VAL A 53 -14.82 -0.93 18.37
CA VAL A 53 -14.80 0.53 18.26
C VAL A 53 -16.10 1.05 17.67
N SER A 54 -16.44 2.30 18.00
CA SER A 54 -17.54 3.01 17.36
C SER A 54 -17.17 3.50 15.95
N ALA A 55 -18.19 3.84 15.17
CA ALA A 55 -17.97 4.44 13.85
C ALA A 55 -17.15 5.74 13.93
N GLU A 56 -17.36 6.55 14.98
CA GLU A 56 -16.60 7.77 15.23
C GLU A 56 -15.12 7.48 15.47
N THR A 57 -14.81 6.44 16.22
CA THR A 57 -13.44 6.01 16.47
C THR A 57 -12.76 5.56 15.19
N ILE A 58 -13.45 4.80 14.34
CA ILE A 58 -12.92 4.42 13.02
C ILE A 58 -12.61 5.66 12.19
N ALA A 59 -13.49 6.64 12.18
CA ALA A 59 -13.27 7.88 11.45
C ALA A 59 -12.02 8.63 11.96
N LYS A 60 -11.86 8.73 13.28
CA LYS A 60 -10.67 9.35 13.89
C LYS A 60 -9.37 8.63 13.53
N LEU A 61 -9.39 7.30 13.59
CA LEU A 61 -8.23 6.48 13.21
C LEU A 61 -7.90 6.64 11.72
N ALA A 62 -8.91 6.64 10.86
CA ALA A 62 -8.74 6.82 9.43
C ALA A 62 -8.08 8.17 9.10
N ILE A 63 -8.56 9.25 9.70
CA ILE A 63 -8.00 10.59 9.52
C ILE A 63 -6.55 10.63 10.01
N ALA A 64 -6.26 10.11 11.18
CA ALA A 64 -4.92 10.12 11.77
C ALA A 64 -3.92 9.30 10.94
N LEU A 65 -4.34 8.20 10.36
CA LEU A 65 -3.50 7.32 9.55
C LEU A 65 -3.54 7.66 8.04
N LYS A 66 -4.30 8.67 7.65
CA LYS A 66 -4.52 9.04 6.24
C LYS A 66 -4.98 7.85 5.40
N ALA A 67 -5.86 7.04 5.97
CA ALA A 67 -6.39 5.83 5.38
C ALA A 67 -7.89 5.98 5.09
N GLU A 68 -8.35 5.21 4.12
CA GLU A 68 -9.78 5.07 3.88
C GLU A 68 -10.39 4.06 4.87
N PRO A 69 -11.62 4.27 5.36
CA PRO A 69 -12.23 3.37 6.34
C PRO A 69 -12.28 1.90 5.92
N TYR A 70 -12.46 1.60 4.62
CA TYR A 70 -12.49 0.23 4.13
C TYR A 70 -11.18 -0.52 4.36
N GLN A 71 -10.05 0.20 4.46
CA GLN A 71 -8.74 -0.41 4.65
C GLN A 71 -8.57 -1.12 6.00
N PHE A 72 -9.41 -0.77 6.98
CA PHE A 72 -9.46 -1.48 8.26
C PHE A 72 -10.09 -2.87 8.17
N PHE A 73 -10.77 -3.16 7.07
CA PHE A 73 -11.54 -4.40 6.89
C PHE A 73 -11.11 -5.22 5.69
N ILE A 74 -9.93 -4.96 5.15
CA ILE A 74 -9.38 -5.75 4.04
C ILE A 74 -8.85 -7.08 4.57
N ALA A 75 -9.25 -8.18 3.92
CA ALA A 75 -8.76 -9.50 4.27
C ALA A 75 -7.25 -9.65 3.96
N ASP A 76 -6.55 -10.38 4.80
CA ASP A 76 -5.09 -10.59 4.70
C ASP A 76 -4.62 -11.10 3.33
N SER A 77 -5.42 -11.96 2.70
CA SER A 77 -5.11 -12.50 1.37
C SER A 77 -4.99 -11.43 0.29
N LYS A 78 -5.68 -10.29 0.47
CA LYS A 78 -5.62 -9.19 -0.49
C LYS A 78 -4.44 -8.25 -0.27
N TRP A 79 -3.91 -8.19 0.94
CA TRP A 79 -2.72 -7.38 1.23
C TRP A 79 -1.43 -8.01 0.72
N ASN A 80 -1.32 -9.35 0.80
CA ASN A 80 -0.05 -10.01 0.63
C ASN A 80 0.28 -10.46 -0.80
N ASN A 81 -0.69 -10.76 -1.65
CA ASN A 81 -0.39 -11.38 -2.94
C ASN A 81 -1.02 -10.71 -4.17
N GLN A 82 -2.25 -10.23 -4.10
CA GLN A 82 -2.92 -9.71 -5.29
C GLN A 82 -2.60 -8.25 -5.60
N GLY A 83 -2.44 -7.43 -4.59
CA GLY A 83 -2.13 -6.02 -4.79
C GLY A 83 -0.73 -5.80 -5.36
N ALA A 84 0.25 -6.53 -4.86
CA ALA A 84 1.63 -6.46 -5.34
C ALA A 84 1.76 -7.04 -6.76
N GLU A 85 1.08 -8.16 -7.04
CA GLU A 85 1.08 -8.75 -8.38
C GLU A 85 0.40 -7.86 -9.41
N ILE A 86 -0.80 -7.35 -9.10
CA ILE A 86 -1.53 -6.43 -9.98
C ILE A 86 -0.70 -5.17 -10.21
N PHE A 87 -0.11 -4.60 -9.17
CA PHE A 87 0.72 -3.41 -9.27
C PHE A 87 1.97 -3.67 -10.13
N SER A 88 2.60 -4.84 -9.97
CA SER A 88 3.74 -5.26 -10.80
C SER A 88 3.35 -5.40 -12.27
N ILE A 89 2.19 -6.00 -12.55
CA ILE A 89 1.66 -6.13 -13.92
C ILE A 89 1.43 -4.74 -14.51
N TYR A 90 0.79 -3.83 -13.77
CA TYR A 90 0.56 -2.45 -14.22
C TYR A 90 1.87 -1.71 -14.53
N LEU A 91 2.86 -1.85 -13.66
CA LEU A 91 4.16 -1.22 -13.86
C LEU A 91 4.88 -1.77 -15.10
N ASN A 92 4.81 -3.08 -15.32
CA ASN A 92 5.40 -3.70 -16.50
C ASN A 92 4.69 -3.25 -17.78
N ASP A 93 3.37 -3.28 -17.79
CA ASP A 93 2.58 -2.82 -18.94
C ASP A 93 2.84 -1.34 -19.27
N LEU A 94 2.91 -0.51 -18.24
CA LEU A 94 3.21 0.93 -18.39
C LEU A 94 4.62 1.14 -18.92
N SER A 95 5.60 0.40 -18.40
CA SER A 95 7.00 0.45 -18.84
C SER A 95 7.14 0.01 -20.30
N ASP A 96 6.49 -1.08 -20.68
CA ASP A 96 6.50 -1.58 -22.05
C ASP A 96 5.83 -0.61 -23.03
N SER A 97 4.70 -0.05 -22.63
CA SER A 97 3.97 0.97 -23.41
C SER A 97 4.81 2.23 -23.61
N PHE A 98 5.47 2.68 -22.55
CA PHE A 98 6.36 3.84 -22.61
C PHE A 98 7.57 3.58 -23.50
N THR A 99 8.22 2.44 -23.36
CA THR A 99 9.36 2.04 -24.20
C THR A 99 8.98 1.97 -25.68
N LYS A 100 7.80 1.39 -25.97
CA LYS A 100 7.27 1.32 -27.33
C LYS A 100 7.02 2.71 -27.89
N MET A 101 6.41 3.59 -27.13
CA MET A 101 6.15 4.97 -27.52
C MET A 101 7.45 5.73 -27.83
N VAL A 102 8.46 5.59 -26.97
CA VAL A 102 9.77 6.22 -27.17
C VAL A 102 10.44 5.73 -28.46
N LYS A 103 10.38 4.42 -28.73
CA LYS A 103 10.91 3.84 -29.98
C LYS A 103 10.19 4.36 -31.22
N GLU A 104 8.85 4.47 -31.15
CA GLU A 104 8.06 5.01 -32.27
C GLU A 104 8.38 6.47 -32.54
N TYR A 105 8.51 7.30 -31.49
CA TYR A 105 8.91 8.70 -31.63
C TYR A 105 10.31 8.84 -32.20
N ARG A 106 11.26 8.06 -31.71
CA ARG A 106 12.63 8.05 -32.22
C ARG A 106 12.67 7.72 -33.70
N ASN A 107 12.00 6.65 -34.10
CA ASN A 107 11.99 6.21 -35.50
C ASN A 107 11.32 7.24 -36.43
N ARG A 108 10.35 8.01 -35.89
CA ARG A 108 9.65 9.04 -36.67
C ARG A 108 10.44 10.32 -36.84
N TYR A 109 11.14 10.76 -35.81
CA TYR A 109 11.79 12.06 -35.76
C TYR A 109 13.31 12.03 -35.83
N LEU A 110 13.94 10.89 -35.49
CA LEU A 110 15.39 10.72 -35.43
C LEU A 110 15.80 9.35 -36.03
N PRO A 111 15.49 9.10 -37.29
CA PRO A 111 15.74 7.78 -37.91
C PRO A 111 17.21 7.40 -38.05
N ASP A 112 18.13 8.36 -37.96
CA ASP A 112 19.57 8.17 -38.18
C ASP A 112 20.36 7.99 -36.87
N LEU A 113 19.72 7.92 -35.72
CA LEU A 113 20.39 7.64 -34.46
C LEU A 113 20.51 6.13 -34.24
N ASP A 114 21.75 5.66 -34.05
CA ASP A 114 22.06 4.27 -33.72
C ASP A 114 21.24 3.78 -32.50
N GLU A 115 20.89 2.50 -32.49
CA GLU A 115 20.00 1.89 -31.50
C GLU A 115 20.53 1.91 -30.06
N ASP A 116 21.74 2.38 -29.84
CA ASP A 116 22.37 2.34 -28.52
C ASP A 116 21.97 3.55 -27.65
N ILE A 117 20.74 3.48 -27.12
CA ILE A 117 20.24 4.45 -26.11
C ILE A 117 21.01 4.32 -24.79
N SER A 118 21.73 3.23 -24.57
CA SER A 118 22.52 3.03 -23.35
C SER A 118 23.63 4.06 -23.16
N ALA A 119 24.09 4.67 -24.26
CA ALA A 119 25.07 5.75 -24.22
C ALA A 119 24.50 7.11 -23.79
N VAL A 120 23.19 7.28 -23.80
CA VAL A 120 22.50 8.56 -23.51
C VAL A 120 21.93 8.60 -22.10
N ILE A 121 21.75 7.44 -21.47
CA ILE A 121 21.28 7.33 -20.09
C ILE A 121 22.49 7.39 -19.14
N PRO A 122 22.58 8.40 -18.24
CA PRO A 122 23.67 8.43 -17.26
C PRO A 122 23.65 7.17 -16.39
N GLU A 123 24.83 6.59 -16.14
CA GLU A 123 24.99 5.39 -15.30
C GLU A 123 24.50 5.59 -13.85
N ASP A 124 24.38 6.84 -13.43
CA ASP A 124 23.93 7.26 -12.10
C ASP A 124 22.44 7.57 -12.02
N MET A 125 21.68 7.29 -13.07
CA MET A 125 20.23 7.46 -13.03
C MET A 125 19.61 6.51 -11.99
N PRO A 126 18.86 7.03 -10.99
CA PRO A 126 18.25 6.15 -9.98
C PRO A 126 17.31 5.16 -10.65
N LYS A 127 17.47 3.88 -10.35
CA LYS A 127 16.51 2.85 -10.76
C LYS A 127 15.15 3.20 -10.17
N VAL A 128 14.14 3.29 -11.03
CA VAL A 128 12.78 3.72 -10.65
C VAL A 128 12.12 2.76 -9.64
N ILE A 129 12.63 1.53 -9.52
CA ILE A 129 12.14 0.53 -8.57
C ILE A 129 13.33 0.06 -7.73
N PRO A 130 13.33 0.30 -6.40
CA PRO A 130 14.37 -0.25 -5.53
C PRO A 130 14.31 -1.78 -5.51
N GLU A 131 15.48 -2.43 -5.50
CA GLU A 131 15.61 -3.90 -5.58
C GLU A 131 14.96 -4.64 -4.39
N ASN A 132 14.49 -3.92 -3.37
CA ASN A 132 13.90 -4.44 -2.14
C ASN A 132 12.40 -4.14 -2.00
N PHE A 133 11.66 -4.19 -3.08
CA PHE A 133 10.21 -4.03 -3.03
C PHE A 133 9.51 -5.38 -2.96
#